data_5225df07a610f9f2fd719742cab3bc92
#
_entry.id   5225df07a610f9f2fd719742cab3bc92
#
_cell.length_a   1.000
_cell.length_b   1.000
_cell.length_c   1.000
_cell.angle_alpha   90.00
_cell.angle_beta   90.00
_cell.angle_gamma   90.00
#
_symmetry.space_group_name_H-M   'P 1'
#
loop_
_entity.id
_entity.type
_entity.pdbx_description
1 polymer ?
#
loop_
_entity_poly.entity_id
_entity_poly.type
_entity_poly.pdbx_seq_one_letter_code
_entity_poly.pdbx_strand_id
1 'polypeptide(L)'
;MSDATTRLINGALVQLGEDPVQSVGLDPAPGRLVKILPHVQPAIDAVLVKYGWLCALEYFELHPSGLVPGNWKFAIHYVAPDGALRFWEVDRRSGWERGVWSQGGVSQPVLRAKQGGPVRVSCVMRRAADALDANVHDAVVFELAARAARPIGGSTERGLELRKLADDAVLAAMGTDGQDARADEAMFADRVGELRASAR
;
A
#
# COMPACT_ATOMS: atom_id res chain seq x y z
N MET A 1 -7.81 18.48 -4.57
CA MET A 1 -6.82 17.41 -4.74
C MET A 1 -5.45 18.00 -4.46
N SER A 2 -4.51 17.21 -3.90
CA SER A 2 -3.19 17.71 -3.51
C SER A 2 -2.24 17.87 -4.70
N ASP A 3 -1.20 18.71 -4.53
CA ASP A 3 -0.11 18.85 -5.51
C ASP A 3 0.60 17.51 -5.77
N ALA A 4 0.66 16.62 -4.77
CA ALA A 4 1.22 15.29 -4.93
C ALA A 4 0.41 14.43 -5.93
N THR A 5 -0.92 14.51 -5.88
CA THR A 5 -1.78 13.82 -6.86
C THR A 5 -1.54 14.36 -8.27
N THR A 6 -1.40 15.69 -8.42
CA THR A 6 -1.11 16.29 -9.71
C THR A 6 0.24 15.85 -10.27
N ARG A 7 1.27 15.71 -9.40
CA ARG A 7 2.59 15.20 -9.81
C ARG A 7 2.52 13.75 -10.28
N LEU A 8 1.81 12.87 -9.55
CA LEU A 8 1.63 11.46 -9.96
C LEU A 8 0.95 11.37 -11.34
N ILE A 9 -0.13 12.13 -11.54
CA ILE A 9 -0.86 12.15 -12.82
C ILE A 9 0.02 12.67 -13.93
N ASN A 10 0.74 13.77 -13.73
CA ASN A 10 1.63 14.34 -14.74
C ASN A 10 2.78 13.40 -15.07
N GLY A 11 3.38 12.74 -14.07
CA GLY A 11 4.37 11.69 -14.30
C GLY A 11 3.82 10.56 -15.19
N ALA A 12 2.61 10.09 -14.90
CA ALA A 12 1.98 9.03 -15.69
C ALA A 12 1.60 9.50 -17.12
N LEU A 13 1.11 10.73 -17.28
CA LEU A 13 0.81 11.31 -18.61
C LEU A 13 2.07 11.41 -19.47
N VAL A 14 3.19 11.87 -18.91
CA VAL A 14 4.48 11.93 -19.63
C VAL A 14 4.93 10.53 -20.09
N GLN A 15 4.76 9.49 -19.24
CA GLN A 15 5.07 8.11 -19.63
C GLN A 15 4.19 7.59 -20.78
N LEU A 16 3.01 8.17 -20.95
CA LEU A 16 2.09 7.86 -22.04
C LEU A 16 2.32 8.72 -23.30
N GLY A 17 3.24 9.68 -23.25
CA GLY A 17 3.49 10.63 -24.34
C GLY A 17 2.45 11.74 -24.41
N GLU A 18 1.71 11.98 -23.34
CA GLU A 18 0.68 13.02 -23.22
C GLU A 18 1.22 14.25 -22.51
N ASP A 19 0.66 15.42 -22.85
CA ASP A 19 1.02 16.65 -22.19
C ASP A 19 0.57 16.68 -20.73
N PRO A 20 1.39 17.20 -19.81
CA PRO A 20 1.01 17.38 -18.42
C PRO A 20 -0.15 18.38 -18.27
N VAL A 21 -0.86 18.29 -17.15
CA VAL A 21 -1.95 19.20 -16.78
C VAL A 21 -1.49 20.18 -15.71
N GLN A 22 -1.98 21.42 -15.76
CA GLN A 22 -1.62 22.45 -14.78
C GLN A 22 -2.24 22.19 -13.40
N SER A 23 -3.47 21.66 -13.39
CA SER A 23 -4.21 21.34 -12.18
C SER A 23 -5.22 20.23 -12.44
N VAL A 24 -5.46 19.41 -11.42
CA VAL A 24 -6.45 18.32 -11.47
C VAL A 24 -7.86 18.81 -11.13
N GLY A 25 -8.01 20.04 -10.63
CA GLY A 25 -9.30 20.65 -10.27
C GLY A 25 -9.95 21.50 -11.36
N LEU A 26 -9.53 21.34 -12.62
CA LEU A 26 -10.10 22.10 -13.75
C LEU A 26 -11.55 21.66 -14.03
N ASP A 27 -12.41 22.65 -14.27
CA ASP A 27 -13.79 22.43 -14.71
C ASP A 27 -14.03 23.25 -16.01
N PRO A 28 -14.34 22.62 -17.16
CA PRO A 28 -14.44 21.17 -17.36
C PRO A 28 -13.07 20.48 -17.34
N ALA A 29 -13.02 19.29 -16.75
CA ALA A 29 -11.81 18.48 -16.73
C ALA A 29 -11.45 18.01 -18.16
N PRO A 30 -10.17 18.13 -18.59
CA PRO A 30 -9.73 17.55 -19.87
C PRO A 30 -10.07 16.05 -19.94
N GLY A 31 -10.46 15.56 -21.11
CA GLY A 31 -10.89 14.16 -21.29
C GLY A 31 -9.89 13.11 -20.80
N ARG A 32 -8.57 13.40 -20.89
CA ARG A 32 -7.49 12.57 -20.35
C ARG A 32 -7.53 12.50 -18.83
N LEU A 33 -7.89 13.58 -18.11
CA LEU A 33 -8.05 13.57 -16.65
C LEU A 33 -9.22 12.69 -16.23
N VAL A 34 -10.35 12.78 -16.90
CA VAL A 34 -11.53 11.95 -16.62
C VAL A 34 -11.18 10.47 -16.73
N LYS A 35 -10.29 10.12 -17.67
CA LYS A 35 -9.86 8.74 -17.91
C LYS A 35 -8.83 8.25 -16.89
N ILE A 36 -7.91 9.08 -16.40
CA ILE A 36 -6.82 8.66 -15.50
C ILE A 36 -7.21 8.71 -14.02
N LEU A 37 -8.03 9.67 -13.62
CA LEU A 37 -8.43 9.91 -12.22
C LEU A 37 -8.95 8.66 -11.49
N PRO A 38 -9.82 7.84 -12.08
CA PRO A 38 -10.33 6.63 -11.42
C PRO A 38 -9.24 5.60 -11.11
N HIS A 39 -8.08 5.70 -11.75
CA HIS A 39 -6.98 4.75 -11.59
C HIS A 39 -5.95 5.17 -10.54
N VAL A 40 -6.00 6.41 -10.02
CA VAL A 40 -4.98 6.95 -9.10
C VAL A 40 -4.92 6.12 -7.82
N GLN A 41 -6.00 6.07 -7.04
CA GLN A 41 -5.99 5.31 -5.79
C GLN A 41 -5.77 3.81 -6.00
N PRO A 42 -6.40 3.15 -7.00
CA PRO A 42 -6.09 1.76 -7.32
C PRO A 42 -4.62 1.49 -7.71
N ALA A 43 -3.92 2.46 -8.31
CA ALA A 43 -2.49 2.33 -8.62
C ALA A 43 -1.65 2.41 -7.33
N ILE A 44 -1.94 3.36 -6.46
CA ILE A 44 -1.30 3.49 -5.14
C ILE A 44 -1.49 2.21 -4.34
N ASP A 45 -2.73 1.76 -4.17
CA ASP A 45 -3.05 0.55 -3.42
C ASP A 45 -2.33 -0.69 -3.98
N ALA A 46 -2.23 -0.81 -5.30
CA ALA A 46 -1.57 -1.93 -5.96
C ALA A 46 -0.05 -1.97 -5.72
N VAL A 47 0.61 -0.82 -5.63
CA VAL A 47 2.03 -0.75 -5.29
C VAL A 47 2.23 -1.02 -3.80
N LEU A 48 1.41 -0.42 -2.94
CA LEU A 48 1.53 -0.57 -1.49
C LEU A 48 1.38 -2.03 -1.04
N VAL A 49 0.47 -2.80 -1.63
CA VAL A 49 0.28 -4.21 -1.24
C VAL A 49 1.44 -5.13 -1.63
N LYS A 50 2.36 -4.72 -2.51
CA LYS A 50 3.49 -5.55 -2.96
C LYS A 50 4.54 -5.73 -1.87
N TYR A 51 4.73 -4.73 -1.00
CA TYR A 51 5.75 -4.73 0.04
C TYR A 51 5.26 -4.04 1.32
N GLY A 52 5.98 -4.24 2.43
CA GLY A 52 5.71 -3.57 3.71
C GLY A 52 6.45 -2.23 3.79
N TRP A 53 6.06 -1.27 2.96
CA TRP A 53 6.67 0.06 2.88
C TRP A 53 6.58 0.79 4.23
N LEU A 54 7.67 1.39 4.67
CA LEU A 54 7.72 2.13 5.94
C LEU A 54 6.64 3.22 6.01
N CYS A 55 6.39 3.93 4.92
CA CYS A 55 5.33 4.95 4.85
C CYS A 55 3.91 4.39 4.97
N ALA A 56 3.71 3.09 4.76
CA ALA A 56 2.40 2.45 4.76
C ALA A 56 2.20 1.46 5.91
N LEU A 57 3.25 1.06 6.63
CA LEU A 57 3.15 0.14 7.75
C LEU A 57 2.63 0.84 9.00
N GLU A 58 1.64 0.21 9.64
CA GLU A 58 1.17 0.57 10.98
C GLU A 58 1.01 -0.68 11.84
N TYR A 59 1.19 -0.50 13.14
CA TYR A 59 1.16 -1.58 14.12
C TYR A 59 -0.10 -1.49 14.98
N PHE A 60 -0.77 -2.63 15.16
CA PHE A 60 -2.03 -2.72 15.89
C PHE A 60 -2.02 -3.88 16.85
N GLU A 61 -2.74 -3.71 17.96
CA GLU A 61 -3.16 -4.82 18.80
C GLU A 61 -4.65 -5.07 18.53
N LEU A 62 -4.95 -6.25 17.98
CA LEU A 62 -6.31 -6.64 17.61
C LEU A 62 -6.90 -7.57 18.66
N HIS A 63 -8.17 -7.38 18.94
CA HIS A 63 -8.96 -8.26 19.81
C HIS A 63 -9.91 -9.13 18.97
N PRO A 64 -10.28 -10.32 19.50
CA PRO A 64 -11.26 -11.18 18.83
C PRO A 64 -12.53 -10.42 18.50
N SER A 65 -12.97 -10.52 17.26
CA SER A 65 -14.26 -9.96 16.84
C SER A 65 -15.39 -10.92 17.16
N GLY A 66 -16.60 -10.40 17.42
CA GLY A 66 -17.81 -11.22 17.59
C GLY A 66 -18.35 -11.82 16.29
N LEU A 67 -17.60 -11.77 15.19
CA LEU A 67 -18.03 -12.32 13.92
C LEU A 67 -18.12 -13.83 13.97
N VAL A 68 -19.22 -14.38 13.43
CA VAL A 68 -19.42 -15.82 13.35
C VAL A 68 -18.41 -16.40 12.37
N PRO A 69 -17.58 -17.39 12.78
CA PRO A 69 -16.61 -18.01 11.89
C PRO A 69 -17.33 -18.75 10.77
N GLY A 70 -17.00 -18.40 9.53
CA GLY A 70 -17.45 -19.14 8.35
C GLY A 70 -16.66 -20.44 8.09
N ASN A 71 -15.72 -20.81 8.99
CA ASN A 71 -14.80 -21.92 8.79
C ASN A 71 -14.60 -22.69 10.12
N TRP A 72 -14.83 -24.01 10.08
CA TRP A 72 -14.64 -24.92 11.22
C TRP A 72 -13.19 -25.01 11.71
N LYS A 73 -12.22 -24.69 10.85
CA LYS A 73 -10.78 -24.79 11.14
C LYS A 73 -10.27 -23.67 12.04
N PHE A 74 -10.89 -22.48 11.93
CA PHE A 74 -10.50 -21.27 12.65
C PHE A 74 -11.74 -20.67 13.32
N ALA A 75 -11.76 -20.76 14.65
CA ALA A 75 -12.92 -20.34 15.44
C ALA A 75 -12.97 -18.84 15.70
N ILE A 76 -11.87 -18.12 15.49
CA ILE A 76 -11.73 -16.72 15.90
C ILE A 76 -11.34 -15.87 14.70
N HIS A 77 -12.04 -14.74 14.56
CA HIS A 77 -11.76 -13.73 13.56
C HIS A 77 -11.29 -12.44 14.24
N TYR A 78 -10.31 -11.80 13.62
CA TYR A 78 -9.85 -10.46 13.94
C TYR A 78 -10.06 -9.61 12.68
N VAL A 79 -10.79 -8.52 12.84
CA VAL A 79 -11.09 -7.60 11.73
C VAL A 79 -9.90 -6.68 11.53
N ALA A 80 -9.49 -6.49 10.28
CA ALA A 80 -8.48 -5.52 9.95
C ALA A 80 -8.96 -4.09 10.27
N PRO A 81 -8.04 -3.19 10.66
CA PRO A 81 -8.38 -1.78 10.82
C PRO A 81 -8.90 -1.17 9.51
N ASP A 82 -9.73 -0.13 9.64
CA ASP A 82 -10.22 0.60 8.48
C ASP A 82 -9.06 1.15 7.65
N GLY A 83 -9.16 0.97 6.34
CA GLY A 83 -8.08 1.36 5.42
C GLY A 83 -6.92 0.36 5.30
N ALA A 84 -6.92 -0.73 6.05
CA ALA A 84 -5.92 -1.79 5.87
C ALA A 84 -6.11 -2.49 4.52
N LEU A 85 -5.04 -2.51 3.73
CA LEU A 85 -4.98 -3.22 2.46
C LEU A 85 -4.61 -4.70 2.65
N ARG A 86 -3.72 -4.99 3.60
CA ARG A 86 -3.34 -6.37 3.96
C ARG A 86 -2.64 -6.41 5.32
N PHE A 87 -2.73 -7.56 5.98
CA PHE A 87 -1.83 -7.89 7.09
C PHE A 87 -0.43 -8.18 6.54
N TRP A 88 0.60 -7.55 7.12
CA TRP A 88 1.99 -7.77 6.74
C TRP A 88 2.63 -8.82 7.62
N GLU A 89 2.66 -8.58 8.93
CA GLU A 89 3.18 -9.49 9.94
C GLU A 89 2.16 -9.77 11.03
N VAL A 90 2.34 -10.88 11.71
CA VAL A 90 1.52 -11.31 12.85
C VAL A 90 2.46 -11.92 13.89
N ASP A 91 2.35 -11.51 15.16
CA ASP A 91 3.21 -11.96 16.25
C ASP A 91 3.07 -13.44 16.61
N ARG A 92 2.19 -14.17 15.93
CA ARG A 92 1.97 -15.60 16.12
C ARG A 92 2.67 -16.42 15.03
N ARG A 93 3.48 -17.40 15.46
CA ARG A 93 4.23 -18.26 14.52
C ARG A 93 3.35 -19.22 13.72
N SER A 94 2.20 -19.64 14.26
CA SER A 94 1.34 -20.62 13.60
C SER A 94 -0.12 -20.53 14.08
N GLY A 95 -1.01 -21.25 13.40
CA GLY A 95 -2.42 -21.36 13.80
C GLY A 95 -3.28 -20.18 13.38
N TRP A 96 -2.86 -19.43 12.35
CA TRP A 96 -3.61 -18.34 11.76
C TRP A 96 -3.55 -18.40 10.23
N GLU A 97 -4.51 -17.74 9.59
CA GLU A 97 -4.52 -17.49 8.14
C GLU A 97 -5.14 -16.12 7.83
N ARG A 98 -4.76 -15.55 6.70
CA ARG A 98 -5.42 -14.38 6.13
C ARG A 98 -6.68 -14.81 5.41
N GLY A 99 -7.73 -14.01 5.50
CA GLY A 99 -8.97 -14.29 4.80
C GLY A 99 -9.77 -13.02 4.52
N VAL A 100 -10.90 -13.21 3.90
CA VAL A 100 -11.91 -12.18 3.72
C VAL A 100 -13.18 -12.66 4.41
N TRP A 101 -13.80 -11.80 5.18
CA TRP A 101 -15.14 -12.01 5.70
C TRP A 101 -16.11 -11.19 4.88
N SER A 102 -17.20 -11.84 4.48
CA SER A 102 -18.22 -11.20 3.66
C SER A 102 -19.60 -11.53 4.24
N GLN A 103 -20.36 -10.51 4.59
CA GLN A 103 -21.75 -10.63 5.01
C GLN A 103 -22.52 -9.37 4.62
N GLY A 104 -23.75 -9.53 4.14
CA GLY A 104 -24.61 -8.42 3.79
C GLY A 104 -24.05 -7.48 2.71
N GLY A 105 -23.21 -7.98 1.80
CA GLY A 105 -22.57 -7.18 0.75
C GLY A 105 -21.30 -6.43 1.19
N VAL A 106 -20.93 -6.53 2.48
CA VAL A 106 -19.68 -5.95 3.01
C VAL A 106 -18.60 -7.03 2.99
N SER A 107 -17.46 -6.72 2.39
CA SER A 107 -16.27 -7.57 2.40
C SER A 107 -15.13 -6.83 3.08
N GLN A 108 -14.50 -7.48 4.06
CA GLN A 108 -13.36 -6.89 4.77
C GLN A 108 -12.27 -7.93 5.03
N PRO A 109 -10.99 -7.54 5.04
CA PRO A 109 -9.90 -8.44 5.36
C PRO A 109 -9.99 -8.85 6.83
N VAL A 110 -9.76 -10.13 7.09
CA VAL A 110 -9.74 -10.70 8.44
C VAL A 110 -8.52 -11.57 8.64
N LEU A 111 -8.03 -11.60 9.87
CA LEU A 111 -7.14 -12.63 10.33
C LEU A 111 -7.97 -13.70 11.05
N ARG A 112 -7.81 -14.96 10.68
CA ARG A 112 -8.47 -16.11 11.30
C ARG A 112 -7.48 -16.87 12.16
N ALA A 113 -7.85 -17.21 13.38
CA ALA A 113 -6.98 -17.94 14.30
C ALA A 113 -7.71 -19.07 15.02
N LYS A 114 -6.92 -20.06 15.46
CA LYS A 114 -7.42 -21.18 16.27
C LYS A 114 -7.60 -20.80 17.73
N GLN A 115 -6.75 -19.91 18.23
CA GLN A 115 -6.72 -19.51 19.64
C GLN A 115 -7.08 -18.04 19.77
N GLY A 116 -7.81 -17.69 20.84
CA GLY A 116 -8.19 -16.33 21.18
C GLY A 116 -7.11 -15.53 21.91
N GLY A 117 -7.48 -14.35 22.35
CA GLY A 117 -6.63 -13.38 23.02
C GLY A 117 -6.14 -12.29 22.05
N PRO A 118 -5.56 -11.19 22.56
CA PRO A 118 -5.03 -10.14 21.72
C PRO A 118 -3.92 -10.65 20.81
N VAL A 119 -3.83 -10.09 19.61
CA VAL A 119 -2.79 -10.39 18.63
C VAL A 119 -2.19 -9.10 18.10
N ARG A 120 -0.86 -9.01 18.07
CA ARG A 120 -0.17 -7.88 17.48
C ARG A 120 0.07 -8.15 16.01
N VAL A 121 -0.21 -7.15 15.19
CA VAL A 121 -0.07 -7.25 13.74
C VAL A 121 0.54 -5.97 13.20
N SER A 122 1.27 -6.07 12.10
CA SER A 122 1.51 -4.94 11.23
C SER A 122 0.62 -5.04 10.00
N CYS A 123 0.06 -3.92 9.58
CA CYS A 123 -0.80 -3.81 8.42
C CYS A 123 -0.23 -2.81 7.43
N VAL A 124 -0.32 -3.15 6.15
CA VAL A 124 -0.13 -2.17 5.08
C VAL A 124 -1.43 -1.37 4.96
N MET A 125 -1.33 -0.08 5.25
CA MET A 125 -2.46 0.84 5.25
C MET A 125 -2.57 1.57 3.91
N ARG A 126 -3.80 1.88 3.51
CA ARG A 126 -4.05 2.78 2.38
C ARG A 126 -3.49 4.16 2.68
N ARG A 127 -2.82 4.74 1.69
CA ARG A 127 -2.25 6.09 1.76
C ARG A 127 -2.77 6.95 0.63
N ALA A 128 -2.85 8.25 0.88
CA ALA A 128 -3.03 9.24 -0.17
C ALA A 128 -1.67 9.57 -0.82
N ALA A 129 -1.71 10.23 -1.97
CA ALA A 129 -0.51 10.53 -2.75
C ALA A 129 0.55 11.36 -2.00
N ASP A 130 0.13 12.21 -1.08
CA ASP A 130 0.98 13.09 -0.27
C ASP A 130 1.70 12.38 0.89
N ALA A 131 1.25 11.18 1.23
CA ALA A 131 1.85 10.36 2.28
C ALA A 131 2.81 9.27 1.70
N LEU A 132 3.10 9.30 0.40
CA LEU A 132 4.03 8.36 -0.23
C LEU A 132 5.47 8.86 -0.13
N ASP A 133 6.38 7.96 0.20
CA ASP A 133 7.81 8.22 0.12
C ASP A 133 8.28 8.39 -1.33
N ALA A 134 9.36 9.13 -1.53
CA ALA A 134 9.87 9.44 -2.86
C ALA A 134 10.29 8.18 -3.64
N ASN A 135 10.81 7.17 -2.96
CA ASN A 135 11.23 5.90 -3.55
C ASN A 135 10.03 5.07 -4.08
N VAL A 136 8.84 5.22 -3.47
CA VAL A 136 7.61 4.54 -3.89
C VAL A 136 6.91 5.28 -5.04
N HIS A 137 7.16 6.60 -5.15
CA HIS A 137 6.48 7.48 -6.10
C HIS A 137 6.60 7.01 -7.55
N ASP A 138 7.81 6.66 -8.00
CA ASP A 138 8.06 6.25 -9.39
C ASP A 138 7.36 4.94 -9.74
N ALA A 139 7.33 3.99 -8.80
CA ALA A 139 6.60 2.75 -8.97
C ALA A 139 5.08 3.01 -9.16
N VAL A 140 4.52 3.97 -8.41
CA VAL A 140 3.12 4.38 -8.55
C VAL A 140 2.88 5.09 -9.88
N VAL A 141 3.81 5.95 -10.34
CA VAL A 141 3.72 6.62 -11.65
C VAL A 141 3.65 5.59 -12.78
N PHE A 142 4.53 4.59 -12.80
CA PHE A 142 4.52 3.55 -13.84
C PHE A 142 3.27 2.66 -13.75
N GLU A 143 2.82 2.28 -12.55
CA GLU A 143 1.61 1.50 -12.36
C GLU A 143 0.36 2.28 -12.83
N LEU A 144 0.29 3.59 -12.53
CA LEU A 144 -0.78 4.47 -12.98
C LEU A 144 -0.78 4.61 -14.51
N ALA A 145 0.40 4.83 -15.11
CA ALA A 145 0.57 4.90 -16.56
C ALA A 145 0.16 3.58 -17.23
N ALA A 146 0.53 2.44 -16.67
CA ALA A 146 0.16 1.12 -17.18
C ALA A 146 -1.37 0.92 -17.20
N ARG A 147 -2.07 1.35 -16.15
CA ARG A 147 -3.55 1.28 -16.06
C ARG A 147 -4.23 2.23 -17.02
N ALA A 148 -3.64 3.42 -17.22
CA ALA A 148 -4.19 4.45 -18.09
C ALA A 148 -3.82 4.28 -19.57
N ALA A 149 -2.88 3.41 -19.92
CA ALA A 149 -2.39 3.22 -21.30
C ALA A 149 -3.51 2.90 -22.28
N ARG A 150 -4.39 1.96 -21.93
CA ARG A 150 -5.51 1.59 -22.81
C ARG A 150 -6.59 2.68 -22.92
N PRO A 151 -7.11 3.25 -21.81
CA PRO A 151 -8.14 4.27 -21.89
C PRO A 151 -7.67 5.59 -22.51
N ILE A 152 -6.39 5.93 -22.42
CA ILE A 152 -5.82 7.17 -22.99
C ILE A 152 -5.26 6.91 -24.39
N GLY A 153 -4.26 6.05 -24.49
CA GLY A 153 -3.51 5.81 -25.73
C GLY A 153 -4.00 4.64 -26.59
N GLY A 154 -5.00 3.86 -26.12
CA GLY A 154 -5.54 2.71 -26.85
C GLY A 154 -4.58 1.52 -26.95
N SER A 155 -3.34 1.58 -26.41
CA SER A 155 -2.30 0.56 -26.55
C SER A 155 -2.24 -0.39 -25.36
N THR A 156 -2.52 -1.65 -25.61
CA THR A 156 -2.34 -2.73 -24.62
C THR A 156 -0.86 -3.09 -24.46
N GLU A 157 -0.09 -3.07 -25.55
CA GLU A 157 1.37 -3.38 -25.53
C GLU A 157 2.11 -2.38 -24.66
N ARG A 158 1.85 -1.09 -24.84
CA ARG A 158 2.44 -0.03 -23.99
C ARG A 158 2.08 -0.23 -22.52
N GLY A 159 0.85 -0.64 -22.23
CA GLY A 159 0.44 -0.97 -20.86
C GLY A 159 1.22 -2.12 -20.24
N LEU A 160 1.57 -3.15 -21.02
CA LEU A 160 2.41 -4.27 -20.56
C LEU A 160 3.87 -3.86 -20.32
N GLU A 161 4.43 -3.03 -21.21
CA GLU A 161 5.78 -2.48 -21.02
C GLU A 161 5.88 -1.64 -19.75
N LEU A 162 4.92 -0.71 -19.56
CA LEU A 162 4.86 0.13 -18.37
C LEU A 162 4.66 -0.67 -17.08
N ARG A 163 3.95 -1.81 -17.16
CA ARG A 163 3.80 -2.71 -16.01
C ARG A 163 5.13 -3.37 -15.61
N LYS A 164 5.96 -3.75 -16.57
CA LYS A 164 7.32 -4.25 -16.28
C LYS A 164 8.17 -3.18 -15.60
N LEU A 165 8.12 -1.95 -16.12
CA LEU A 165 8.83 -0.82 -15.50
C LEU A 165 8.32 -0.53 -14.08
N ALA A 166 7.02 -0.69 -13.83
CA ALA A 166 6.46 -0.58 -12.47
C ALA A 166 7.00 -1.66 -11.53
N ASP A 167 7.11 -2.91 -12.00
CA ASP A 167 7.67 -4.01 -11.22
C ASP A 167 9.16 -3.81 -10.94
N ASP A 168 9.94 -3.35 -11.92
CA ASP A 168 11.35 -3.00 -11.75
C ASP A 168 11.52 -1.83 -10.76
N ALA A 169 10.69 -0.80 -10.84
CA ALA A 169 10.70 0.32 -9.91
C ALA A 169 10.35 -0.10 -8.49
N VAL A 170 9.39 -1.04 -8.33
CA VAL A 170 9.08 -1.63 -7.01
C VAL A 170 10.29 -2.34 -6.44
N LEU A 171 10.99 -3.16 -7.21
CA LEU A 171 12.18 -3.87 -6.76
C LEU A 171 13.31 -2.91 -6.34
N ALA A 172 13.54 -1.85 -7.11
CA ALA A 172 14.51 -0.82 -6.78
C ALA A 172 14.15 -0.10 -5.46
N ALA A 173 12.88 0.30 -5.33
CA ALA A 173 12.38 0.98 -4.13
C ALA A 173 12.45 0.10 -2.87
N MET A 174 12.17 -1.21 -2.99
CA MET A 174 12.32 -2.18 -1.88
C MET A 174 13.75 -2.23 -1.34
N GLY A 175 14.75 -2.10 -2.23
CA GLY A 175 16.17 -2.05 -1.83
C GLY A 175 16.47 -0.85 -0.95
N THR A 176 15.96 0.34 -1.31
CA THR A 176 16.13 1.59 -0.56
C THR A 176 15.39 1.54 0.78
N ASP A 177 14.11 1.18 0.76
CA ASP A 177 13.26 1.08 1.95
C ASP A 177 13.84 0.10 2.99
N GLY A 178 14.38 -1.03 2.54
CA GLY A 178 15.07 -2.00 3.41
C GLY A 178 16.41 -1.51 3.98
N GLN A 179 17.08 -0.56 3.32
CA GLN A 179 18.27 0.08 3.86
C GLN A 179 17.91 1.10 4.93
N ASP A 180 16.86 1.89 4.71
CA ASP A 180 16.34 2.87 5.66
C ASP A 180 15.85 2.18 6.94
N ALA A 181 15.13 1.08 6.83
CA ALA A 181 14.70 0.27 7.97
C ALA A 181 15.88 -0.25 8.83
N ARG A 182 16.97 -0.69 8.19
CA ARG A 182 18.17 -1.14 8.91
C ARG A 182 18.92 -0.01 9.56
N ALA A 183 18.96 1.17 8.95
CA ALA A 183 19.57 2.36 9.54
C ALA A 183 18.84 2.80 10.81
N ASP A 184 17.50 2.74 10.80
CA ASP A 184 16.67 3.06 11.97
C ASP A 184 16.88 2.04 13.10
N GLU A 185 16.96 0.74 12.81
CA GLU A 185 17.26 -0.29 13.81
C GLU A 185 18.65 -0.10 14.44
N ALA A 186 19.67 0.25 13.65
CA ALA A 186 21.02 0.51 14.12
C ALA A 186 21.07 1.73 15.04
N MET A 187 20.43 2.85 14.63
CA MET A 187 20.33 4.05 15.47
C MET A 187 19.59 3.81 16.77
N PHE A 188 18.55 2.98 16.75
CA PHE A 188 17.80 2.61 17.96
C PHE A 188 18.64 1.75 18.89
N ALA A 189 19.43 0.81 18.38
CA ALA A 189 20.33 -0.03 19.16
C ALA A 189 21.43 0.80 19.84
N ASP A 190 22.03 1.77 19.14
CA ASP A 190 23.03 2.68 19.68
C ASP A 190 22.45 3.54 20.80
N ARG A 191 21.26 4.10 20.61
CA ARG A 191 20.58 4.93 21.61
C ARG A 191 20.21 4.15 22.88
N VAL A 192 19.81 2.90 22.74
CA VAL A 192 19.58 2.00 23.89
C VAL A 192 20.89 1.64 24.59
N GLY A 193 21.98 1.50 23.85
CA GLY A 193 23.34 1.31 24.38
C GLY A 193 23.79 2.48 25.25
N GLU A 194 23.63 3.72 24.75
CA GLU A 194 23.97 4.97 25.47
C GLU A 194 23.13 5.14 26.75
N LEU A 195 21.83 4.87 26.71
CA LEU A 195 20.95 4.92 27.89
C LEU A 195 21.35 3.91 28.97
N ARG A 196 21.80 2.73 28.58
CA ARG A 196 22.32 1.72 29.53
C ARG A 196 23.66 2.08 30.12
N ALA A 197 24.53 2.77 29.38
CA ALA A 197 25.82 3.23 29.83
C ALA A 197 25.71 4.41 30.83
N SER A 198 24.73 5.32 30.63
CA SER A 198 24.46 6.46 31.51
C SER A 198 23.72 6.10 32.79
N ALA A 199 23.16 4.88 32.91
CA ALA A 199 22.44 4.38 34.07
C ALA A 199 23.32 3.55 35.04
N ARG A 200 24.64 3.49 34.79
CA ARG A 200 25.66 2.88 35.67
C ARG A 200 26.54 3.93 36.30
#